data_3d086045958246824396aed10c02c271
#
_entry.id   3d086045958246824396aed10c02c271
#
_cell.length_a   1.000
_cell.length_b   1.000
_cell.length_c   1.000
_cell.angle_alpha   90.00
_cell.angle_beta   90.00
_cell.angle_gamma   90.00
#
_symmetry.space_group_name_H-M   'P 1'
#
loop_
_entity.id
_entity.type
_entity.pdbx_description
1 polymer ?
#
loop_
_entity_poly.entity_id
_entity_poly.type
_entity_poly.pdbx_seq_one_letter_code
_entity_poly.pdbx_strand_id
1 'polypeptide(L)'
;MELKYNIYMLNNAQGTGEKRQYIRIVQHEPMTEKQLQEKIQSRCSLTKGDVAAVLAELHDLLVEEFSMGRRFYIPEIGYFSMSASLEIPEENPDKKITGKEVRITGINFRPEGKLMEEVQRNVHFVRSRYSNQSTKYSEEKMLENIKEYLQKNRYITTRIMRIHFGLTPYMAQKWLTHFCEKGIMVKEGTPHAPIYFLK
;
A
#
# COMPACT_ATOMS: atom_id res chain seq x y z
N MET A 1 2.85 -9.97 15.82
CA MET A 1 3.43 -9.72 14.47
C MET A 1 3.94 -8.30 14.40
N GLU A 2 5.09 -8.07 13.71
CA GLU A 2 5.62 -6.70 13.51
C GLU A 2 4.93 -6.02 12.33
N LEU A 3 4.34 -4.85 12.57
CA LEU A 3 3.73 -4.00 11.55
C LEU A 3 4.61 -2.77 11.35
N LYS A 4 5.20 -2.64 10.17
CA LYS A 4 6.10 -1.55 9.86
C LYS A 4 5.33 -0.29 9.49
N TYR A 5 5.79 0.86 10.00
CA TYR A 5 5.23 2.16 9.68
C TYR A 5 6.28 3.20 9.33
N ASN A 6 5.87 4.22 8.58
CA ASN A 6 6.65 5.40 8.24
C ASN A 6 6.02 6.65 8.85
N ILE A 7 6.85 7.62 9.25
CA ILE A 7 6.39 8.93 9.74
C ILE A 7 6.55 9.94 8.60
N TYR A 8 5.49 10.70 8.34
CA TYR A 8 5.46 11.78 7.36
C TYR A 8 5.16 13.11 8.05
N MET A 9 5.65 14.19 7.48
CA MET A 9 5.31 15.55 7.90
C MET A 9 4.45 16.21 6.84
N LEU A 10 3.32 16.76 7.26
CA LEU A 10 2.49 17.64 6.43
C LEU A 10 2.76 19.08 6.85
N ASN A 11 3.07 19.92 5.89
CA ASN A 11 3.01 21.36 6.07
C ASN A 11 1.54 21.77 6.02
N ASN A 12 1.10 22.54 7.02
CA ASN A 12 -0.28 22.99 7.06
C ASN A 12 -0.55 23.91 5.87
N ALA A 13 -1.54 23.57 5.03
CA ALA A 13 -1.90 24.36 3.84
C ALA A 13 -2.39 25.78 4.18
N GLN A 14 -2.78 26.03 5.43
CA GLN A 14 -3.28 27.32 5.92
C GLN A 14 -2.19 28.26 6.46
N GLY A 15 -0.90 27.98 6.22
CA GLY A 15 0.18 28.93 6.52
C GLY A 15 0.51 29.20 8.00
N THR A 16 -0.08 28.43 8.94
CA THR A 16 0.18 28.61 10.39
C THR A 16 1.54 28.08 10.85
N GLY A 17 2.37 27.55 9.94
CA GLY A 17 3.72 27.05 10.28
C GLY A 17 3.76 25.76 11.09
N GLU A 18 2.62 25.26 11.57
CA GLU A 18 2.55 24.01 12.33
C GLU A 18 2.75 22.78 11.43
N LYS A 19 3.78 22.02 11.72
CA LYS A 19 4.04 20.73 11.07
C LYS A 19 3.28 19.63 11.79
N ARG A 20 2.32 19.00 11.13
CA ARG A 20 1.65 17.81 11.67
C ARG A 20 2.37 16.54 11.23
N GLN A 21 2.66 15.68 12.20
CA GLN A 21 3.17 14.34 11.93
C GLN A 21 2.01 13.38 11.74
N TYR A 22 2.10 12.52 10.74
CA TYR A 22 1.18 11.41 10.57
C TYR A 22 1.94 10.14 10.20
N ILE A 23 1.36 9.01 10.51
CA ILE A 23 1.94 7.70 10.21
C ILE A 23 1.23 7.07 9.02
N ARG A 24 2.00 6.32 8.23
CA ARG A 24 1.45 5.39 7.23
C ARG A 24 2.02 4.00 7.47
N ILE A 25 1.15 3.02 7.50
CA ILE A 25 1.53 1.62 7.56
C ILE A 25 2.18 1.24 6.24
N VAL A 26 3.26 0.47 6.31
CA VAL A 26 3.89 -0.11 5.12
C VAL A 26 3.02 -1.28 4.68
N GLN A 27 2.24 -1.06 3.64
CA GLN A 27 1.40 -2.09 3.05
C GLN A 27 2.24 -3.03 2.19
N HIS A 28 1.94 -4.31 2.28
CA HIS A 28 2.43 -5.35 1.38
C HIS A 28 1.40 -5.60 0.26
N GLU A 29 1.78 -6.41 -0.71
CA GLU A 29 0.87 -6.86 -1.75
C GLU A 29 -0.32 -7.60 -1.12
N PRO A 30 -1.54 -7.39 -1.62
CA PRO A 30 -2.71 -8.09 -1.13
C PRO A 30 -2.57 -9.60 -1.37
N MET A 31 -3.20 -10.37 -0.51
CA MET A 31 -3.31 -11.82 -0.71
C MET A 31 -4.08 -12.12 -1.99
N THR A 32 -3.54 -12.98 -2.84
CA THR A 32 -4.23 -13.44 -4.05
C THR A 32 -5.37 -14.42 -3.70
N GLU A 33 -6.33 -14.56 -4.61
CA GLU A 33 -7.42 -15.53 -4.48
C GLU A 33 -6.91 -16.95 -4.21
N LYS A 34 -5.91 -17.40 -4.97
CA LYS A 34 -5.28 -18.71 -4.78
C LYS A 34 -4.70 -18.88 -3.37
N GLN A 35 -3.99 -17.86 -2.87
CA GLN A 35 -3.43 -17.90 -1.50
C GLN A 35 -4.52 -17.92 -0.43
N LEU A 36 -5.63 -17.21 -0.66
CA LEU A 36 -6.78 -17.23 0.24
C LEU A 36 -7.40 -18.62 0.31
N GLN A 37 -7.70 -19.23 -0.84
CA GLN A 37 -8.24 -20.59 -0.93
C GLN A 37 -7.32 -21.62 -0.27
N GLU A 38 -6.01 -21.56 -0.53
CA GLU A 38 -5.03 -22.47 0.08
C GLU A 38 -4.95 -22.33 1.61
N LYS A 39 -5.00 -21.08 2.12
CA LYS A 39 -5.00 -20.85 3.57
C LYS A 39 -6.26 -21.34 4.25
N ILE A 40 -7.42 -21.14 3.65
CA ILE A 40 -8.69 -21.65 4.20
C ILE A 40 -8.68 -23.18 4.18
N GLN A 41 -8.35 -23.81 3.04
CA GLN A 41 -8.26 -25.25 2.93
C GLN A 41 -7.29 -25.87 3.95
N SER A 42 -6.18 -25.21 4.26
CA SER A 42 -5.22 -25.74 5.26
C SER A 42 -5.71 -25.69 6.70
N ARG A 43 -6.82 -24.98 6.98
CA ARG A 43 -7.36 -24.74 8.32
C ARG A 43 -8.71 -25.37 8.59
N CYS A 44 -9.39 -25.83 7.55
CA CYS A 44 -10.71 -26.45 7.64
C CYS A 44 -10.86 -27.53 6.57
N SER A 45 -11.97 -28.27 6.59
CA SER A 45 -12.27 -29.36 5.66
C SER A 45 -12.79 -28.92 4.29
N LEU A 46 -12.90 -27.60 4.03
CA LEU A 46 -13.40 -27.08 2.75
C LEU A 46 -12.36 -27.30 1.65
N THR A 47 -12.84 -27.66 0.47
CA THR A 47 -11.99 -27.69 -0.74
C THR A 47 -11.83 -26.26 -1.31
N LYS A 48 -10.84 -26.06 -2.19
CA LYS A 48 -10.69 -24.78 -2.91
C LYS A 48 -11.95 -24.42 -3.70
N GLY A 49 -12.64 -25.42 -4.27
CA GLY A 49 -13.90 -25.21 -4.98
C GLY A 49 -15.01 -24.72 -4.06
N ASP A 50 -15.15 -25.30 -2.89
CA ASP A 50 -16.13 -24.84 -1.89
C ASP A 50 -15.86 -23.40 -1.46
N VAL A 51 -14.60 -23.04 -1.23
CA VAL A 51 -14.22 -21.66 -0.89
C VAL A 51 -14.56 -20.70 -2.02
N ALA A 52 -14.29 -21.06 -3.27
CA ALA A 52 -14.64 -20.25 -4.43
C ALA A 52 -16.15 -20.05 -4.54
N ALA A 53 -16.93 -21.11 -4.33
CA ALA A 53 -18.40 -21.06 -4.36
C ALA A 53 -18.95 -20.13 -3.26
N VAL A 54 -18.45 -20.24 -2.03
CA VAL A 54 -18.85 -19.36 -0.92
C VAL A 54 -18.52 -17.89 -1.21
N LEU A 55 -17.36 -17.62 -1.78
CA LEU A 55 -16.98 -16.22 -2.14
C LEU A 55 -17.84 -15.66 -3.25
N ALA A 56 -18.22 -16.48 -4.24
CA ALA A 56 -19.14 -16.07 -5.31
C ALA A 56 -20.53 -15.77 -4.74
N GLU A 57 -21.05 -16.63 -3.88
CA GLU A 57 -22.35 -16.42 -3.24
C GLU A 57 -22.37 -15.18 -2.35
N LEU A 58 -21.29 -14.93 -1.59
CA LEU A 58 -21.14 -13.69 -0.79
C LEU A 58 -21.16 -12.44 -1.67
N HIS A 59 -20.52 -12.49 -2.84
CA HIS A 59 -20.56 -11.39 -3.81
C HIS A 59 -22.00 -11.13 -4.28
N ASP A 60 -22.72 -12.17 -4.66
CA ASP A 60 -24.07 -12.03 -5.20
C ASP A 60 -25.07 -11.53 -4.15
N LEU A 61 -24.93 -12.01 -2.91
CA LEU A 61 -25.70 -11.51 -1.76
C LEU A 61 -25.39 -10.04 -1.45
N LEU A 62 -24.12 -9.61 -1.55
CA LEU A 62 -23.75 -8.20 -1.40
C LEU A 62 -24.45 -7.32 -2.45
N VAL A 63 -24.44 -7.74 -3.71
CA VAL A 63 -25.10 -7.01 -4.81
C VAL A 63 -26.62 -6.94 -4.58
N GLU A 64 -27.25 -8.05 -4.18
CA GLU A 64 -28.67 -8.10 -3.89
C GLU A 64 -29.06 -7.15 -2.75
N GLU A 65 -28.43 -7.25 -1.59
CA GLU A 65 -28.73 -6.44 -0.42
C GLU A 65 -28.48 -4.94 -0.67
N PHE A 66 -27.43 -4.60 -1.38
CA PHE A 66 -27.18 -3.21 -1.76
C PHE A 66 -28.22 -2.68 -2.77
N SER A 67 -28.66 -3.50 -3.70
CA SER A 67 -29.73 -3.12 -4.65
C SER A 67 -31.07 -2.85 -3.95
N MET A 68 -31.30 -3.47 -2.80
CA MET A 68 -32.43 -3.20 -1.92
C MET A 68 -32.21 -2.05 -0.92
N GLY A 69 -31.06 -1.37 -0.99
CA GLY A 69 -30.70 -0.27 -0.08
C GLY A 69 -30.34 -0.72 1.34
N ARG A 70 -30.06 -2.01 1.54
CA ARG A 70 -29.74 -2.56 2.85
C ARG A 70 -28.23 -2.55 3.10
N ARG A 71 -27.85 -2.55 4.39
CA ARG A 71 -26.48 -2.83 4.83
C ARG A 71 -26.25 -4.33 4.84
N PHE A 72 -25.03 -4.74 4.48
CA PHE A 72 -24.64 -6.14 4.55
C PHE A 72 -23.75 -6.38 5.76
N TYR A 73 -24.06 -7.39 6.56
CA TYR A 73 -23.30 -7.75 7.75
C TYR A 73 -22.69 -9.14 7.60
N ILE A 74 -21.39 -9.23 7.76
CA ILE A 74 -20.68 -10.51 7.86
C ILE A 74 -20.27 -10.68 9.33
N PRO A 75 -20.79 -11.72 10.03
CA PRO A 75 -20.47 -11.99 11.42
C PRO A 75 -18.94 -12.06 11.65
N GLU A 76 -18.47 -11.49 12.75
CA GLU A 76 -17.07 -11.38 13.17
C GLU A 76 -16.16 -10.54 12.27
N ILE A 77 -16.65 -10.08 11.11
CA ILE A 77 -15.91 -9.22 10.18
C ILE A 77 -16.41 -7.77 10.31
N GLY A 78 -17.70 -7.52 10.01
CA GLY A 78 -18.23 -6.16 10.11
C GLY A 78 -19.35 -5.86 9.11
N TYR A 79 -19.63 -4.58 8.97
CA TYR A 79 -20.73 -4.03 8.20
C TYR A 79 -20.23 -3.36 6.93
N PHE A 80 -20.94 -3.60 5.85
CA PHE A 80 -20.75 -2.93 4.56
C PHE A 80 -21.97 -2.06 4.26
N SER A 81 -21.74 -0.87 3.72
CA SER A 81 -22.80 0.08 3.37
C SER A 81 -22.37 0.88 2.15
N MET A 82 -23.36 1.30 1.35
CA MET A 82 -23.11 2.16 0.19
C MET A 82 -22.99 3.62 0.62
N SER A 83 -22.21 4.39 -0.14
CA SER A 83 -22.22 5.85 -0.15
C SER A 83 -22.61 6.36 -1.53
N ALA A 84 -23.31 7.49 -1.54
CA ALA A 84 -23.72 8.15 -2.76
C ALA A 84 -23.45 9.66 -2.66
N SER A 85 -23.29 10.30 -3.81
CA SER A 85 -23.17 11.76 -3.93
C SER A 85 -24.07 12.28 -5.05
N LEU A 86 -24.29 13.58 -5.02
CA LEU A 86 -24.98 14.29 -6.08
C LEU A 86 -23.99 14.78 -7.13
N GLU A 87 -24.29 14.52 -8.39
CA GLU A 87 -23.62 15.15 -9.54
C GLU A 87 -24.56 16.21 -10.13
N ILE A 88 -24.46 17.43 -9.62
CA ILE A 88 -25.20 18.58 -10.15
C ILE A 88 -24.30 19.31 -11.16
N PRO A 89 -24.72 19.50 -12.42
CA PRO A 89 -23.99 20.31 -13.37
C PRO A 89 -23.86 21.75 -12.86
N GLU A 90 -22.68 22.35 -12.91
CA GLU A 90 -22.39 23.73 -12.46
C GLU A 90 -23.27 24.76 -13.19
N GLU A 91 -23.73 24.46 -14.40
CA GLU A 91 -24.55 25.34 -15.24
C GLU A 91 -26.00 25.55 -14.72
N ASN A 92 -26.47 24.74 -13.80
CA ASN A 92 -27.85 24.86 -13.31
C ASN A 92 -28.01 24.39 -11.85
N PRO A 93 -27.52 25.19 -10.86
CA PRO A 93 -27.55 24.84 -9.45
C PRO A 93 -28.97 24.71 -8.86
N ASP A 94 -29.98 25.32 -9.47
CA ASP A 94 -31.38 25.30 -9.01
C ASP A 94 -32.19 24.13 -9.61
N LYS A 95 -31.54 23.24 -10.34
CA LYS A 95 -32.21 22.08 -10.96
C LYS A 95 -32.78 21.18 -9.88
N LYS A 96 -34.05 20.78 -10.04
CA LYS A 96 -34.67 19.78 -9.16
C LYS A 96 -33.91 18.47 -9.20
N ILE A 97 -33.43 18.02 -8.05
CA ILE A 97 -32.69 16.78 -7.89
C ILE A 97 -33.63 15.61 -8.16
N THR A 98 -33.21 14.72 -9.05
CA THR A 98 -33.90 13.46 -9.36
C THR A 98 -32.88 12.30 -9.17
N GLY A 99 -33.34 11.06 -9.28
CA GLY A 99 -32.43 9.90 -9.18
C GLY A 99 -31.35 9.84 -10.27
N LYS A 100 -31.47 10.67 -11.33
CA LYS A 100 -30.45 10.75 -12.40
C LYS A 100 -29.18 11.47 -11.97
N GLU A 101 -29.27 12.35 -10.99
CA GLU A 101 -28.15 13.12 -10.43
C GLU A 101 -27.48 12.38 -9.24
N VAL A 102 -28.02 11.22 -8.84
CA VAL A 102 -27.42 10.43 -7.75
C VAL A 102 -26.44 9.40 -8.31
N ARG A 103 -25.22 9.36 -7.78
CA ARG A 103 -24.19 8.38 -8.12
C ARG A 103 -23.71 7.66 -6.87
N ILE A 104 -23.53 6.33 -6.98
CA ILE A 104 -22.86 5.55 -5.95
C ILE A 104 -21.37 5.87 -6.03
N THR A 105 -20.78 6.32 -4.92
CA THR A 105 -19.38 6.73 -4.85
C THR A 105 -18.48 5.65 -4.26
N GLY A 106 -19.05 4.68 -3.56
CA GLY A 106 -18.26 3.57 -3.04
C GLY A 106 -19.02 2.71 -2.04
N ILE A 107 -18.32 1.70 -1.55
CA ILE A 107 -18.74 0.83 -0.47
C ILE A 107 -17.85 1.12 0.74
N ASN A 108 -18.48 1.46 1.87
CA ASN A 108 -17.83 1.69 3.14
C ASN A 108 -17.82 0.39 3.94
N PHE A 109 -16.71 0.12 4.59
CA PHE A 109 -16.55 -0.99 5.52
C PHE A 109 -16.38 -0.48 6.94
N ARG A 110 -17.17 -0.98 7.88
CA ARG A 110 -17.02 -0.76 9.32
C ARG A 110 -16.74 -2.08 10.00
N PRO A 111 -15.51 -2.29 10.49
CA PRO A 111 -15.15 -3.52 11.16
C PRO A 111 -15.95 -3.73 12.45
N GLU A 112 -16.15 -4.98 12.82
CA GLU A 112 -16.68 -5.34 14.14
C GLU A 112 -15.65 -5.04 15.23
N GLY A 113 -16.11 -4.62 16.43
CA GLY A 113 -15.23 -4.23 17.53
C GLY A 113 -14.25 -5.34 17.92
N LYS A 114 -14.74 -6.56 18.01
CA LYS A 114 -13.94 -7.75 18.32
C LYS A 114 -12.78 -7.96 17.35
N LEU A 115 -13.03 -7.79 16.05
CA LEU A 115 -11.97 -7.89 15.02
C LEU A 115 -10.87 -6.86 15.26
N MET A 116 -11.26 -5.60 15.53
CA MET A 116 -10.31 -4.53 15.80
C MET A 116 -9.47 -4.78 17.04
N GLU A 117 -10.10 -5.25 18.13
CA GLU A 117 -9.38 -5.60 19.36
C GLU A 117 -8.38 -6.73 19.17
N GLU A 118 -8.75 -7.77 18.42
CA GLU A 118 -7.85 -8.88 18.12
C GLU A 118 -6.67 -8.47 17.24
N VAL A 119 -6.90 -7.63 16.23
CA VAL A 119 -5.82 -7.06 15.42
C VAL A 119 -4.88 -6.22 16.28
N GLN A 120 -5.41 -5.35 17.15
CA GLN A 120 -4.59 -4.50 18.03
C GLN A 120 -3.74 -5.31 19.00
N ARG A 121 -4.29 -6.39 19.57
CA ARG A 121 -3.54 -7.28 20.48
C ARG A 121 -2.39 -8.03 19.79
N ASN A 122 -2.55 -8.37 18.51
CA ASN A 122 -1.59 -9.17 17.75
C ASN A 122 -0.53 -8.36 17.00
N VAL A 123 -0.65 -7.02 16.99
CA VAL A 123 0.24 -6.14 16.22
C VAL A 123 1.18 -5.38 17.14
N HIS A 124 2.48 -5.43 16.83
CA HIS A 124 3.50 -4.56 17.41
C HIS A 124 4.05 -3.64 16.33
N PHE A 125 3.97 -2.34 16.57
CA PHE A 125 4.43 -1.34 15.62
C PHE A 125 5.94 -1.19 15.67
N VAL A 126 6.58 -1.33 14.51
CA VAL A 126 8.02 -1.13 14.35
C VAL A 126 8.26 -0.08 13.27
N ARG A 127 9.11 0.90 13.56
CA ARG A 127 9.46 1.91 12.57
C ARG A 127 10.14 1.26 11.38
N SER A 128 9.67 1.57 10.16
CA SER A 128 10.28 1.05 8.95
C SER A 128 11.73 1.55 8.81
N ARG A 129 12.59 0.69 8.31
CA ARG A 129 13.95 1.08 7.90
C ARG A 129 13.95 1.92 6.61
N TYR A 130 12.83 1.98 5.88
CA TYR A 130 12.69 2.86 4.74
C TYR A 130 12.58 4.30 5.24
N SER A 131 13.53 5.13 4.85
CA SER A 131 13.49 6.55 5.18
C SER A 131 12.51 7.29 4.28
N ASN A 132 11.73 8.20 4.86
CA ASN A 132 10.92 9.17 4.12
C ASN A 132 11.75 10.36 3.63
N GLN A 133 12.93 10.52 4.23
CA GLN A 133 13.95 11.49 3.82
C GLN A 133 15.23 10.70 3.57
N SER A 134 15.86 10.98 2.43
CA SER A 134 17.13 10.35 2.12
C SER A 134 18.20 10.78 3.13
N THR A 135 18.95 9.82 3.64
CA THR A 135 20.20 10.11 4.34
C THR A 135 21.11 10.88 3.39
N LYS A 136 21.69 11.96 3.86
CA LYS A 136 22.63 12.76 3.07
C LYS A 136 23.99 12.07 3.06
N TYR A 137 24.47 11.78 1.87
CA TYR A 137 25.81 11.24 1.65
C TYR A 137 26.60 12.18 0.73
N SER A 138 27.92 12.29 0.96
CA SER A 138 28.83 12.76 -0.08
C SER A 138 28.96 11.69 -1.17
N GLU A 139 29.40 12.08 -2.36
CA GLU A 139 29.57 11.15 -3.47
C GLU A 139 30.57 10.05 -3.13
N GLU A 140 31.71 10.43 -2.55
CA GLU A 140 32.77 9.49 -2.14
C GLU A 140 32.23 8.47 -1.13
N LYS A 141 31.51 8.93 -0.10
CA LYS A 141 30.95 8.03 0.92
C LYS A 141 29.88 7.11 0.37
N MET A 142 29.05 7.59 -0.55
CA MET A 142 28.06 6.74 -1.22
C MET A 142 28.73 5.66 -2.07
N LEU A 143 29.77 6.03 -2.82
CA LEU A 143 30.51 5.09 -3.64
C LEU A 143 31.25 4.04 -2.79
N GLU A 144 31.86 4.45 -1.68
CA GLU A 144 32.51 3.55 -0.71
C GLU A 144 31.50 2.53 -0.17
N ASN A 145 30.33 2.98 0.28
CA ASN A 145 29.28 2.13 0.81
C ASN A 145 28.74 1.12 -0.24
N ILE A 146 28.60 1.57 -1.49
CA ILE A 146 28.20 0.69 -2.59
C ILE A 146 29.29 -0.37 -2.87
N LYS A 147 30.55 0.03 -2.91
CA LYS A 147 31.67 -0.90 -3.10
C LYS A 147 31.72 -1.94 -1.99
N GLU A 148 31.63 -1.51 -0.73
CA GLU A 148 31.61 -2.42 0.42
C GLU A 148 30.45 -3.43 0.34
N TYR A 149 29.26 -2.95 -0.05
CA TYR A 149 28.12 -3.83 -0.25
C TYR A 149 28.35 -4.86 -1.37
N LEU A 150 28.89 -4.42 -2.50
CA LEU A 150 29.15 -5.25 -3.68
C LEU A 150 30.32 -6.23 -3.52
N GLN A 151 31.19 -6.03 -2.51
CA GLN A 151 32.20 -7.04 -2.14
C GLN A 151 31.55 -8.33 -1.59
N LYS A 152 30.39 -8.19 -0.94
CA LYS A 152 29.66 -9.32 -0.34
C LYS A 152 28.47 -9.78 -1.19
N ASN A 153 28.04 -9.00 -2.16
CA ASN A 153 26.83 -9.21 -2.96
C ASN A 153 27.12 -8.99 -4.43
N ARG A 154 26.50 -9.79 -5.29
CA ARG A 154 26.75 -9.77 -6.74
C ARG A 154 26.24 -8.53 -7.46
N TYR A 155 25.16 -7.93 -6.97
CA TYR A 155 24.50 -6.78 -7.60
C TYR A 155 23.80 -5.91 -6.54
N ILE A 156 23.44 -4.71 -6.94
CA ILE A 156 22.64 -3.80 -6.16
C ILE A 156 21.40 -3.34 -6.95
N THR A 157 20.31 -3.04 -6.25
CA THR A 157 19.06 -2.55 -6.83
C THR A 157 18.62 -1.28 -6.14
N THR A 158 17.67 -0.55 -6.73
CA THR A 158 17.02 0.61 -6.09
C THR A 158 16.42 0.23 -4.72
N ARG A 159 15.84 -0.96 -4.60
CA ARG A 159 15.31 -1.47 -3.34
C ARG A 159 16.39 -1.65 -2.27
N ILE A 160 17.52 -2.22 -2.67
CA ILE A 160 18.67 -2.42 -1.77
C ILE A 160 19.23 -1.08 -1.32
N MET A 161 19.41 -0.12 -2.22
CA MET A 161 19.84 1.25 -1.89
C MET A 161 18.92 1.91 -0.86
N ARG A 162 17.63 1.68 -0.95
CA ARG A 162 16.65 2.21 0.00
C ARG A 162 16.79 1.58 1.38
N ILE A 163 16.95 0.27 1.45
CA ILE A 163 16.99 -0.49 2.71
C ILE A 163 18.31 -0.28 3.45
N HIS A 164 19.42 -0.43 2.74
CA HIS A 164 20.74 -0.42 3.37
C HIS A 164 21.29 0.99 3.61
N PHE A 165 20.96 1.94 2.74
CA PHE A 165 21.52 3.31 2.83
C PHE A 165 20.46 4.36 3.22
N GLY A 166 19.24 3.94 3.57
CA GLY A 166 18.20 4.85 4.05
C GLY A 166 17.81 5.92 3.02
N LEU A 167 17.71 5.55 1.75
CA LEU A 167 17.36 6.46 0.67
C LEU A 167 15.88 6.40 0.29
N THR A 168 15.33 7.52 -0.19
CA THR A 168 14.05 7.51 -0.88
C THR A 168 14.17 6.84 -2.27
N PRO A 169 13.07 6.38 -2.90
CA PRO A 169 13.14 5.78 -4.24
C PRO A 169 13.82 6.69 -5.26
N TYR A 170 13.47 7.97 -5.24
CA TYR A 170 14.04 8.98 -6.13
C TYR A 170 15.56 9.12 -5.95
N MET A 171 16.02 9.26 -4.70
CA MET A 171 17.45 9.42 -4.42
C MET A 171 18.25 8.14 -4.70
N ALA A 172 17.67 6.99 -4.42
CA ALA A 172 18.29 5.71 -4.77
C ALA A 172 18.49 5.57 -6.28
N GLN A 173 17.46 5.89 -7.06
CA GLN A 173 17.55 5.89 -8.52
C GLN A 173 18.55 6.95 -9.02
N LYS A 174 18.51 8.16 -8.47
CA LYS A 174 19.43 9.25 -8.83
C LYS A 174 20.89 8.86 -8.63
N TRP A 175 21.25 8.25 -7.50
CA TRP A 175 22.61 7.78 -7.24
C TRP A 175 23.06 6.69 -8.22
N LEU A 176 22.19 5.69 -8.49
CA LEU A 176 22.52 4.61 -9.42
C LEU A 176 22.71 5.13 -10.84
N THR A 177 21.83 6.03 -11.31
CA THR A 177 21.97 6.68 -12.62
C THR A 177 23.26 7.49 -12.70
N HIS A 178 23.55 8.30 -11.69
CA HIS A 178 24.78 9.12 -11.62
C HIS A 178 26.05 8.29 -11.74
N PHE A 179 26.15 7.16 -11.04
CA PHE A 179 27.32 6.29 -11.14
C PHE A 179 27.40 5.51 -12.45
N CYS A 180 26.26 5.25 -13.10
CA CYS A 180 26.25 4.70 -14.46
C CYS A 180 26.74 5.73 -15.49
N GLU A 181 26.30 6.99 -15.40
CA GLU A 181 26.73 8.09 -16.28
C GLU A 181 28.24 8.37 -16.13
N LYS A 182 28.77 8.23 -14.92
CA LYS A 182 30.21 8.31 -14.67
C LYS A 182 31.01 7.07 -15.12
N GLY A 183 30.34 6.05 -15.65
CA GLY A 183 30.97 4.82 -16.10
C GLY A 183 31.54 3.94 -14.99
N ILE A 184 31.17 4.21 -13.71
CA ILE A 184 31.59 3.43 -12.53
C ILE A 184 30.74 2.16 -12.38
N MET A 185 29.45 2.25 -12.80
CA MET A 185 28.51 1.14 -12.70
C MET A 185 27.89 0.82 -14.05
N VAL A 186 27.45 -0.42 -14.19
CA VAL A 186 26.71 -0.90 -15.37
C VAL A 186 25.32 -1.29 -14.94
N LYS A 187 24.31 -0.88 -15.72
CA LYS A 187 22.91 -1.24 -15.55
C LYS A 187 22.56 -2.41 -16.48
N GLU A 188 21.98 -3.46 -15.93
CA GLU A 188 21.48 -4.63 -16.64
C GLU A 188 20.04 -4.95 -16.20
N GLY A 189 19.43 -5.95 -16.84
CA GLY A 189 18.09 -6.41 -16.54
C GLY A 189 16.99 -5.69 -17.34
N THR A 190 15.75 -5.89 -16.92
CA THR A 190 14.58 -5.31 -17.59
C THR A 190 14.32 -3.87 -17.11
N PRO A 191 13.61 -3.04 -17.88
CA PRO A 191 13.23 -1.68 -17.45
C PRO A 191 12.48 -1.65 -16.11
N HIS A 192 11.72 -2.70 -15.80
CA HIS A 192 10.93 -2.80 -14.57
C HIS A 192 11.70 -3.42 -13.37
N ALA A 193 12.79 -4.14 -13.65
CA ALA A 193 13.63 -4.77 -12.62
C ALA A 193 15.12 -4.58 -12.95
N PRO A 194 15.64 -3.35 -12.92
CA PRO A 194 17.05 -3.07 -13.19
C PRO A 194 17.94 -3.55 -12.04
N ILE A 195 19.07 -4.12 -12.40
CA ILE A 195 20.16 -4.50 -11.49
C ILE A 195 21.43 -3.75 -11.91
N TYR A 196 22.30 -3.47 -10.94
CA TYR A 196 23.47 -2.65 -11.15
C TYR A 196 24.72 -3.34 -10.59
N PHE A 197 25.83 -3.24 -11.32
CA PHE A 197 27.12 -3.84 -11.00
C PHE A 197 28.21 -2.78 -11.03
N LEU A 198 29.33 -2.98 -10.32
CA LEU A 198 30.56 -2.23 -10.58
C LEU A 198 31.14 -2.68 -11.93
N LYS A 199 31.72 -1.72 -12.62
CA LYS A 199 32.44 -1.97 -13.90
C LYS A 199 33.83 -2.49 -13.62
#